data_9e9bb691bec327fcdc0af50392539453
#
_entry.id   9e9bb691bec327fcdc0af50392539453
#
_cell.length_a   1.000
_cell.length_b   1.000
_cell.length_c   1.000
_cell.angle_alpha   90.00
_cell.angle_beta   90.00
_cell.angle_gamma   90.00
#
_symmetry.space_group_name_H-M   'P 1'
#
loop_
_entity.id
_entity.type
_entity.pdbx_description
1 polymer ?
#
loop_
_entity_poly.entity_id
_entity_poly.type
_entity_poly.pdbx_seq_one_letter_code
_entity_poly.pdbx_strand_id
1 'polypeptide(L)'
;MPIKIFNLITTFIFITSFTQCANQGAPGGGPVDKQPPVVIKTTPNTDSIRVPVNLRDIYIEFSERMEEGSVSKAVFISPPLNYEYKWSRSRKLKLVITDTLLEQQTYVVSIGTEASDEHSNKLESSYQFAFSTGEKIDKGSIAGKVYGIQKNETFNIFAFILSDSGKQDFIKRKPRYISQSGKDGQYSLNFLKADTYRLFAVQDLNNNLLIDADYEKIGIPLKDITINDKQLNFTGLNFRISKVDTVAPYFTGIRPVNNEYLQLRVSEPLILNDKTNLHIIDSLNSDTLKILGRSVNYESDNIIDIFTETMDTSARYQLFSNYIEDSSGNRNITRQKVNFISNLKTDTTGLKLIEFIPADSAKSVYPATPVYLEFSRPVNWKSVENNFNLMNGERDTLTGNWKILSVYDAEFYPGVPFETDSSYTAFLNFGKISDLWGKLFEDSLIHHYFSFISSRELGEVSGKVSADSLLPGPVYLTLKKLSKGQGKNYFRQKLDKPGVYRIEQVPEGQYGLSVYWDLDKNNQYSAGRLFPFSFAEPFSVLADTIKVRKRWETQGVNIKLPVPGGK
;
A
#
# COMPACT_ATOMS: atom_id res chain seq x y z
N MET A 1 45.79 -34.68 67.62
CA MET A 1 44.53 -34.07 67.19
C MET A 1 44.51 -33.79 65.68
N PRO A 2 45.12 -34.62 64.80
CA PRO A 2 45.02 -34.42 63.34
C PRO A 2 44.05 -35.38 62.61
N ILE A 3 43.49 -36.40 63.26
CA ILE A 3 42.70 -37.44 62.58
C ILE A 3 41.22 -37.02 62.30
N LYS A 4 40.69 -36.12 63.12
CA LYS A 4 39.28 -35.64 62.93
C LYS A 4 39.09 -34.66 61.77
N ILE A 5 40.11 -33.92 61.35
CA ILE A 5 40.04 -32.97 60.24
C ILE A 5 40.14 -33.72 58.91
N PHE A 6 40.91 -34.79 58.84
CA PHE A 6 41.03 -35.59 57.60
C PHE A 6 39.73 -36.31 57.21
N ASN A 7 38.99 -36.84 58.17
CA ASN A 7 37.72 -37.48 57.94
C ASN A 7 36.64 -36.47 57.54
N LEU A 8 36.69 -35.21 58.04
CA LEU A 8 35.71 -34.17 57.64
C LEU A 8 35.93 -33.68 56.20
N ILE A 9 37.18 -33.57 55.77
CA ILE A 9 37.54 -33.18 54.40
C ILE A 9 37.22 -34.32 53.43
N THR A 10 37.44 -35.59 53.77
CA THR A 10 37.06 -36.71 52.88
C THR A 10 35.57 -36.89 52.75
N THR A 11 34.77 -36.66 53.80
CA THR A 11 33.35 -36.73 53.79
C THR A 11 32.74 -35.51 52.97
N PHE A 12 33.35 -34.33 53.04
CA PHE A 12 32.94 -33.17 52.25
C PHE A 12 33.25 -33.33 50.76
N ILE A 13 34.38 -33.93 50.40
CA ILE A 13 34.72 -34.22 48.99
C ILE A 13 33.82 -35.33 48.42
N PHE A 14 33.34 -36.27 49.24
CA PHE A 14 32.42 -37.32 48.75
C PHE A 14 30.97 -36.82 48.57
N ILE A 15 30.55 -35.80 49.33
CA ILE A 15 29.20 -35.18 49.20
C ILE A 15 29.11 -34.23 48.00
N THR A 16 30.23 -33.58 47.60
CA THR A 16 30.25 -32.69 46.43
C THR A 16 30.30 -33.43 45.09
N SER A 17 30.58 -34.73 45.07
CA SER A 17 30.64 -35.53 43.84
C SER A 17 29.27 -36.01 43.32
N PHE A 18 28.17 -35.80 44.06
CA PHE A 18 26.83 -36.24 43.66
C PHE A 18 25.90 -35.11 43.20
N THR A 19 26.40 -33.88 43.06
CA THR A 19 25.57 -32.76 42.57
C THR A 19 25.82 -32.39 41.11
N GLN A 20 26.40 -33.25 40.29
CA GLN A 20 26.35 -33.11 38.85
C GLN A 20 24.99 -33.63 38.36
N CYS A 21 23.94 -32.83 38.49
CA CYS A 21 22.77 -32.96 37.64
C CYS A 21 23.25 -32.77 36.20
N ALA A 22 23.38 -33.88 35.49
CA ALA A 22 23.45 -33.83 34.03
C ALA A 22 22.20 -33.11 33.53
N ASN A 23 22.36 -31.90 33.05
CA ASN A 23 21.34 -31.23 32.27
C ASN A 23 21.19 -32.11 31.00
N GLN A 24 20.19 -32.97 30.98
CA GLN A 24 19.73 -33.60 29.76
C GLN A 24 19.16 -32.47 28.88
N GLY A 25 20.05 -31.82 28.13
CA GLY A 25 19.59 -31.01 27.00
C GLY A 25 18.73 -31.92 26.16
N ALA A 26 17.53 -31.44 25.80
CA ALA A 26 16.71 -32.13 24.83
C ALA A 26 17.60 -32.49 23.61
N PRO A 27 17.53 -33.73 23.10
CA PRO A 27 18.32 -34.12 21.93
C PRO A 27 18.13 -33.03 20.86
N GLY A 28 19.23 -32.46 20.37
CA GLY A 28 19.20 -31.45 19.31
C GLY A 28 18.40 -32.03 18.16
N GLY A 29 17.27 -31.43 17.86
CA GLY A 29 16.45 -31.80 16.72
C GLY A 29 17.34 -31.82 15.46
N GLY A 30 17.01 -32.66 14.51
CA GLY A 30 17.65 -32.66 13.19
C GLY A 30 17.61 -31.27 12.54
N PRO A 31 18.26 -31.06 11.40
CA PRO A 31 18.19 -29.79 10.66
C PRO A 31 16.72 -29.42 10.43
N VAL A 32 16.42 -28.13 10.62
CA VAL A 32 15.06 -27.59 10.42
C VAL A 32 14.62 -27.91 9.00
N ASP A 33 13.49 -28.56 8.87
CA ASP A 33 12.86 -28.80 7.56
C ASP A 33 12.46 -27.48 6.92
N LYS A 34 12.86 -27.30 5.66
CA LYS A 34 12.55 -26.10 4.83
C LYS A 34 11.97 -26.49 3.47
N GLN A 35 11.68 -27.78 3.25
CA GLN A 35 11.15 -28.23 1.99
C GLN A 35 9.63 -27.99 1.96
N PRO A 36 9.12 -27.33 0.91
CA PRO A 36 7.69 -27.18 0.74
C PRO A 36 7.01 -28.51 0.43
N PRO A 37 5.81 -28.78 0.99
CA PRO A 37 5.04 -29.96 0.65
C PRO A 37 4.56 -29.91 -0.81
N VAL A 38 4.37 -31.08 -1.42
CA VAL A 38 3.81 -31.21 -2.76
C VAL A 38 2.69 -32.25 -2.79
N VAL A 39 1.73 -32.11 -3.73
CA VAL A 39 0.71 -33.11 -4.00
C VAL A 39 1.31 -34.18 -4.89
N ILE A 40 1.28 -35.44 -4.44
CA ILE A 40 1.87 -36.58 -5.17
C ILE A 40 0.82 -37.43 -5.88
N LYS A 41 -0.44 -37.44 -5.41
CA LYS A 41 -1.50 -38.25 -6.01
C LYS A 41 -2.89 -37.68 -5.71
N THR A 42 -3.78 -37.78 -6.68
CA THR A 42 -5.20 -37.43 -6.52
C THR A 42 -6.08 -38.57 -7.03
N THR A 43 -7.31 -38.68 -6.52
CA THR A 43 -8.35 -39.55 -7.04
C THR A 43 -9.68 -38.80 -6.95
N PRO A 44 -10.37 -38.52 -8.06
CA PRO A 44 -9.99 -38.87 -9.44
C PRO A 44 -8.60 -38.32 -9.84
N ASN A 45 -7.92 -39.01 -10.75
CA ASN A 45 -6.68 -38.46 -11.32
C ASN A 45 -7.01 -37.19 -12.11
N THR A 46 -6.01 -36.33 -12.28
CA THR A 46 -6.16 -35.18 -13.17
C THR A 46 -6.55 -35.67 -14.56
N ASP A 47 -7.37 -34.89 -15.26
CA ASP A 47 -7.90 -35.17 -16.60
C ASP A 47 -8.83 -36.41 -16.72
N SER A 48 -9.32 -36.95 -15.58
CA SER A 48 -10.34 -38.00 -15.59
C SER A 48 -11.66 -37.48 -16.17
N ILE A 49 -12.20 -38.19 -17.15
CA ILE A 49 -13.51 -37.91 -17.77
C ILE A 49 -14.52 -39.01 -17.45
N ARG A 50 -15.82 -38.73 -17.69
CA ARG A 50 -16.92 -39.67 -17.43
C ARG A 50 -16.95 -40.15 -15.98
N VAL A 51 -16.53 -39.28 -15.04
CA VAL A 51 -16.60 -39.58 -13.63
C VAL A 51 -18.07 -39.66 -13.21
N PRO A 52 -18.47 -40.66 -12.44
CA PRO A 52 -19.86 -40.83 -12.07
C PRO A 52 -20.39 -39.64 -11.27
N VAL A 53 -21.62 -39.19 -11.57
CA VAL A 53 -22.28 -38.08 -10.86
C VAL A 53 -22.52 -38.33 -9.38
N ASN A 54 -22.52 -39.58 -8.98
CA ASN A 54 -22.65 -40.01 -7.58
C ASN A 54 -21.31 -40.22 -6.88
N LEU A 55 -20.19 -39.66 -7.43
CA LEU A 55 -18.90 -39.66 -6.77
C LEU A 55 -19.05 -39.11 -5.34
N ARG A 56 -18.55 -39.85 -4.35
CA ARG A 56 -18.62 -39.44 -2.94
C ARG A 56 -17.27 -39.01 -2.38
N ASP A 57 -16.18 -39.51 -2.92
CA ASP A 57 -14.88 -39.39 -2.30
C ASP A 57 -13.86 -38.82 -3.28
N ILE A 58 -13.20 -37.74 -2.89
CA ILE A 58 -12.00 -37.21 -3.56
C ILE A 58 -10.82 -37.41 -2.61
N TYR A 59 -9.75 -38.02 -3.08
CA TYR A 59 -8.53 -38.23 -2.28
C TYR A 59 -7.38 -37.38 -2.81
N ILE A 60 -6.62 -36.82 -1.86
CA ILE A 60 -5.42 -36.02 -2.14
C ILE A 60 -4.31 -36.58 -1.23
N GLU A 61 -3.19 -36.97 -1.80
CA GLU A 61 -2.02 -37.45 -1.07
C GLU A 61 -0.88 -36.46 -1.20
N PHE A 62 -0.31 -36.04 -0.08
CA PHE A 62 0.81 -35.11 0.02
C PHE A 62 2.13 -35.87 0.20
N SER A 63 3.25 -35.20 -0.13
CA SER A 63 4.62 -35.75 0.07
C SER A 63 4.94 -36.02 1.54
N GLU A 64 4.31 -35.30 2.45
CA GLU A 64 4.61 -35.29 3.86
C GLU A 64 3.35 -35.00 4.70
N ARG A 65 3.50 -34.88 6.03
CA ARG A 65 2.41 -34.59 6.94
C ARG A 65 2.06 -33.12 6.90
N MET A 66 0.78 -32.81 6.75
CA MET A 66 0.25 -31.47 6.63
C MET A 66 -0.33 -30.97 7.95
N GLU A 67 -0.34 -29.64 8.14
CA GLU A 67 -1.17 -28.99 9.13
C GLU A 67 -2.61 -28.97 8.60
N GLU A 68 -3.48 -29.82 9.20
CA GLU A 68 -4.82 -30.11 8.67
C GLU A 68 -5.71 -28.88 8.58
N GLY A 69 -5.58 -27.93 9.55
CA GLY A 69 -6.33 -26.69 9.57
C GLY A 69 -5.96 -25.74 8.43
N SER A 70 -4.68 -25.66 8.06
CA SER A 70 -4.22 -24.83 6.94
C SER A 70 -4.75 -25.33 5.60
N VAL A 71 -4.70 -26.66 5.41
CA VAL A 71 -5.21 -27.28 4.18
C VAL A 71 -6.72 -27.11 4.07
N SER A 72 -7.46 -27.26 5.18
CA SER A 72 -8.91 -27.10 5.18
C SER A 72 -9.36 -25.69 4.76
N LYS A 73 -8.55 -24.68 5.04
CA LYS A 73 -8.81 -23.29 4.61
C LYS A 73 -8.35 -23.01 3.17
N ALA A 74 -7.45 -23.84 2.64
CA ALA A 74 -6.83 -23.63 1.34
C ALA A 74 -7.41 -24.50 0.21
N VAL A 75 -8.30 -25.45 0.51
CA VAL A 75 -8.93 -26.31 -0.49
C VAL A 75 -10.25 -25.72 -0.98
N PHE A 76 -10.38 -25.60 -2.30
CA PHE A 76 -11.57 -25.08 -2.97
C PHE A 76 -11.98 -26.04 -4.10
N ILE A 77 -13.28 -26.27 -4.26
CA ILE A 77 -13.84 -27.01 -5.40
C ILE A 77 -14.67 -26.06 -6.24
N SER A 78 -14.42 -26.04 -7.53
CA SER A 78 -15.09 -25.19 -8.53
C SER A 78 -15.71 -26.05 -9.64
N PRO A 79 -17.03 -25.98 -9.89
CA PRO A 79 -18.05 -25.23 -9.15
C PRO A 79 -18.13 -25.66 -7.68
N PRO A 80 -18.60 -24.76 -6.77
CA PRO A 80 -18.70 -25.07 -5.35
C PRO A 80 -19.54 -26.31 -5.06
N LEU A 81 -19.04 -27.16 -4.17
CA LEU A 81 -19.70 -28.35 -3.64
C LEU A 81 -19.64 -28.32 -2.11
N ASN A 82 -20.60 -28.97 -1.47
CA ASN A 82 -20.54 -29.25 -0.04
C ASN A 82 -19.77 -30.54 0.22
N TYR A 83 -18.80 -30.49 1.14
CA TYR A 83 -17.96 -31.64 1.47
C TYR A 83 -17.43 -31.56 2.90
N GLU A 84 -17.06 -32.75 3.44
CA GLU A 84 -16.43 -32.91 4.75
C GLU A 84 -14.97 -33.35 4.59
N TYR A 85 -14.10 -32.91 5.48
CA TYR A 85 -12.70 -33.30 5.54
C TYR A 85 -12.49 -34.54 6.39
N LYS A 86 -11.79 -35.55 5.89
CA LYS A 86 -11.33 -36.72 6.67
C LYS A 86 -9.86 -36.97 6.38
N TRP A 87 -9.07 -37.09 7.43
CA TRP A 87 -7.64 -37.26 7.32
C TRP A 87 -7.18 -38.66 7.69
N SER A 88 -6.13 -39.12 7.08
CA SER A 88 -5.37 -40.30 7.46
C SER A 88 -3.90 -39.96 7.59
N ARG A 89 -3.38 -40.04 8.83
CA ARG A 89 -2.00 -39.75 9.21
C ARG A 89 -1.54 -38.34 8.77
N SER A 90 -2.44 -37.38 8.71
CA SER A 90 -2.20 -35.99 8.28
C SER A 90 -1.52 -35.86 6.90
N ARG A 91 -1.44 -36.95 6.12
CA ARG A 91 -0.79 -37.01 4.80
C ARG A 91 -1.78 -37.28 3.67
N LYS A 92 -2.88 -37.95 3.94
CA LYS A 92 -3.93 -38.25 2.97
C LYS A 92 -5.21 -37.55 3.39
N LEU A 93 -5.65 -36.61 2.57
CA LEU A 93 -6.94 -35.96 2.72
C LEU A 93 -7.98 -36.68 1.88
N LYS A 94 -9.12 -36.94 2.49
CA LYS A 94 -10.34 -37.40 1.84
C LYS A 94 -11.39 -36.30 1.97
N LEU A 95 -11.87 -35.78 0.85
CA LEU A 95 -13.04 -34.91 0.78
C LEU A 95 -14.27 -35.78 0.53
N VAL A 96 -15.20 -35.82 1.49
CA VAL A 96 -16.46 -36.60 1.37
C VAL A 96 -17.53 -35.66 0.82
N ILE A 97 -17.86 -35.83 -0.47
CA ILE A 97 -18.86 -35.01 -1.16
C ILE A 97 -20.24 -35.37 -0.71
N THR A 98 -21.01 -34.39 -0.27
CA THR A 98 -22.42 -34.58 0.17
C THR A 98 -23.41 -34.28 -0.95
N ASP A 99 -23.02 -33.48 -1.92
CA ASP A 99 -23.83 -33.12 -3.07
C ASP A 99 -23.78 -34.19 -4.18
N THR A 100 -24.72 -34.11 -5.11
CA THR A 100 -24.66 -34.85 -6.38
C THR A 100 -24.01 -33.97 -7.43
N LEU A 101 -23.04 -34.51 -8.16
CA LEU A 101 -22.36 -33.77 -9.21
C LEU A 101 -23.31 -33.48 -10.39
N LEU A 102 -23.12 -32.35 -11.03
CA LEU A 102 -23.85 -32.00 -12.27
C LEU A 102 -23.31 -32.84 -13.45
N GLU A 103 -24.18 -33.17 -14.40
CA GLU A 103 -23.78 -33.81 -15.65
C GLU A 103 -23.01 -32.84 -16.56
N GLN A 104 -22.14 -33.39 -17.42
CA GLN A 104 -21.36 -32.64 -18.41
C GLN A 104 -20.58 -31.45 -17.81
N GLN A 105 -20.10 -31.61 -16.58
CA GLN A 105 -19.45 -30.53 -15.83
C GLN A 105 -18.00 -30.89 -15.52
N THR A 106 -17.09 -29.95 -15.80
CA THR A 106 -15.70 -29.98 -15.27
C THR A 106 -15.68 -29.47 -13.85
N TYR A 107 -15.11 -30.24 -12.93
CA TYR A 107 -14.81 -29.86 -11.56
C TYR A 107 -13.33 -29.63 -11.39
N VAL A 108 -12.96 -28.52 -10.79
CA VAL A 108 -11.56 -28.14 -10.50
C VAL A 108 -11.39 -28.14 -8.99
N VAL A 109 -10.43 -28.90 -8.50
CA VAL A 109 -10.00 -28.86 -7.10
C VAL A 109 -8.72 -28.05 -7.03
N SER A 110 -8.75 -26.95 -6.29
CA SER A 110 -7.61 -26.04 -6.07
C SER A 110 -7.12 -26.19 -4.63
N ILE A 111 -5.81 -26.30 -4.44
CA ILE A 111 -5.14 -26.24 -3.13
C ILE A 111 -4.28 -25.00 -3.15
N GLY A 112 -4.63 -24.02 -2.33
CA GLY A 112 -3.95 -22.72 -2.26
C GLY A 112 -2.60 -22.79 -1.54
N THR A 113 -1.84 -21.72 -1.69
CA THR A 113 -0.49 -21.57 -1.11
C THR A 113 -0.49 -21.43 0.41
N GLU A 114 -1.65 -21.24 1.05
CA GLU A 114 -1.77 -21.23 2.52
C GLU A 114 -1.70 -22.64 3.13
N ALA A 115 -1.86 -23.70 2.33
CA ALA A 115 -1.66 -25.07 2.80
C ALA A 115 -0.20 -25.28 3.20
N SER A 116 0.04 -25.74 4.42
CA SER A 116 1.37 -25.93 4.98
C SER A 116 1.54 -27.32 5.61
N ASP A 117 2.79 -27.76 5.73
CA ASP A 117 3.17 -28.93 6.50
C ASP A 117 3.16 -28.67 8.03
N GLU A 118 3.50 -29.70 8.82
CA GLU A 118 3.63 -29.59 10.29
C GLU A 118 4.80 -28.67 10.72
N HIS A 119 5.73 -28.29 9.81
CA HIS A 119 6.85 -27.38 10.04
C HIS A 119 6.58 -25.95 9.55
N SER A 120 5.35 -25.67 9.12
CA SER A 120 4.92 -24.38 8.58
C SER A 120 5.54 -24.00 7.22
N ASN A 121 6.08 -24.97 6.47
CA ASN A 121 6.47 -24.75 5.09
C ASN A 121 5.20 -24.78 4.22
N LYS A 122 4.96 -23.70 3.47
CA LYS A 122 3.78 -23.54 2.61
C LYS A 122 4.04 -24.07 1.20
N LEU A 123 2.99 -24.48 0.48
CA LEU A 123 3.11 -24.76 -0.96
C LEU A 123 3.73 -23.56 -1.68
N GLU A 124 4.64 -23.80 -2.63
CA GLU A 124 5.27 -22.73 -3.42
C GLU A 124 4.29 -22.03 -4.36
N SER A 125 3.36 -22.79 -4.93
CA SER A 125 2.32 -22.32 -5.83
C SER A 125 1.02 -23.07 -5.58
N SER A 126 -0.10 -22.47 -5.97
CA SER A 126 -1.40 -23.14 -5.94
C SER A 126 -1.38 -24.38 -6.86
N TYR A 127 -1.84 -25.53 -6.34
CA TYR A 127 -1.97 -26.77 -7.09
C TYR A 127 -3.42 -26.94 -7.54
N GLN A 128 -3.63 -27.31 -8.81
CA GLN A 128 -4.95 -27.52 -9.37
C GLN A 128 -5.00 -28.85 -10.13
N PHE A 129 -6.08 -29.59 -9.94
CA PHE A 129 -6.42 -30.73 -10.78
C PHE A 129 -7.90 -30.72 -11.14
N ALA A 130 -8.24 -31.33 -12.26
CA ALA A 130 -9.61 -31.34 -12.74
C ALA A 130 -10.07 -32.75 -13.14
N PHE A 131 -11.36 -32.97 -12.99
CA PHE A 131 -12.06 -34.14 -13.54
C PHE A 131 -13.40 -33.69 -14.11
N SER A 132 -13.98 -34.48 -15.00
CA SER A 132 -15.28 -34.15 -15.62
C SER A 132 -16.25 -35.32 -15.53
N THR A 133 -17.51 -35.01 -15.25
CA THR A 133 -18.62 -35.97 -15.39
C THR A 133 -19.02 -36.16 -16.87
N GLY A 134 -18.56 -35.26 -17.75
CA GLY A 134 -18.77 -35.32 -19.19
C GLY A 134 -17.64 -36.01 -19.95
N GLU A 135 -17.67 -35.85 -21.26
CA GLU A 135 -16.71 -36.49 -22.18
C GLU A 135 -15.42 -35.67 -22.38
N LYS A 136 -15.37 -34.46 -21.89
CA LYS A 136 -14.22 -33.58 -22.05
C LYS A 136 -13.99 -32.75 -20.77
N ILE A 137 -12.75 -32.28 -20.64
CA ILE A 137 -12.35 -31.30 -19.62
C ILE A 137 -12.21 -29.94 -20.30
N ASP A 138 -12.70 -28.91 -19.64
CA ASP A 138 -12.50 -27.53 -20.06
C ASP A 138 -11.01 -27.17 -19.99
N LYS A 139 -10.51 -26.36 -20.95
CA LYS A 139 -9.08 -26.07 -21.10
C LYS A 139 -8.74 -24.58 -21.00
N GLY A 140 -9.72 -23.75 -20.64
CA GLY A 140 -9.48 -22.31 -20.48
C GLY A 140 -8.53 -22.01 -19.34
N SER A 141 -7.71 -20.98 -19.50
CA SER A 141 -6.87 -20.48 -18.41
C SER A 141 -6.74 -18.96 -18.41
N ILE A 142 -6.64 -18.38 -17.19
CA ILE A 142 -6.35 -16.97 -16.98
C ILE A 142 -5.22 -16.88 -15.95
N ALA A 143 -4.14 -16.17 -16.30
CA ALA A 143 -2.99 -16.00 -15.43
C ALA A 143 -2.53 -14.53 -15.38
N GLY A 144 -1.87 -14.18 -14.28
CA GLY A 144 -1.36 -12.85 -14.06
C GLY A 144 -0.58 -12.73 -12.76
N LYS A 145 -0.41 -11.49 -12.33
CA LYS A 145 0.32 -11.16 -11.11
C LYS A 145 -0.41 -10.11 -10.27
N VAL A 146 -0.40 -10.32 -8.96
CA VAL A 146 -0.88 -9.36 -7.97
C VAL A 146 0.30 -8.53 -7.49
N TYR A 147 0.20 -7.22 -7.59
CA TYR A 147 1.22 -6.24 -7.17
C TYR A 147 0.78 -5.50 -5.91
N GLY A 148 1.76 -5.14 -5.07
CA GLY A 148 1.52 -4.45 -3.81
C GLY A 148 1.37 -5.37 -2.60
N ILE A 149 1.60 -6.66 -2.77
CA ILE A 149 1.58 -7.66 -1.69
C ILE A 149 2.71 -7.36 -0.70
N GLN A 150 2.36 -7.33 0.59
CA GLN A 150 3.34 -7.26 1.67
C GLN A 150 3.80 -8.66 2.09
N LYS A 151 4.89 -8.71 2.87
CA LYS A 151 5.41 -9.99 3.38
C LYS A 151 4.32 -10.74 4.16
N ASN A 152 4.13 -12.02 3.83
CA ASN A 152 3.12 -12.93 4.41
C ASN A 152 1.65 -12.63 4.07
N GLU A 153 1.37 -11.77 3.11
CA GLU A 153 0.01 -11.62 2.57
C GLU A 153 -0.21 -12.59 1.41
N THR A 154 -1.41 -13.13 1.33
CA THR A 154 -1.90 -13.98 0.24
C THR A 154 -3.22 -13.41 -0.26
N PHE A 155 -3.47 -13.55 -1.56
CA PHE A 155 -4.69 -13.08 -2.19
C PHE A 155 -5.40 -14.23 -2.89
N ASN A 156 -6.68 -14.40 -2.60
CA ASN A 156 -7.55 -15.25 -3.38
C ASN A 156 -7.90 -14.55 -4.69
N ILE A 157 -7.88 -15.29 -5.77
CA ILE A 157 -8.33 -14.83 -7.09
C ILE A 157 -9.73 -15.38 -7.31
N PHE A 158 -10.71 -14.51 -7.18
CA PHE A 158 -12.13 -14.82 -7.35
C PHE A 158 -12.53 -14.59 -8.80
N ALA A 159 -13.06 -15.61 -9.46
CA ALA A 159 -13.57 -15.50 -10.83
C ALA A 159 -15.08 -15.73 -10.87
N PHE A 160 -15.79 -14.73 -11.35
CA PHE A 160 -17.23 -14.71 -11.52
C PHE A 160 -17.58 -14.82 -13.01
N ILE A 161 -18.49 -15.72 -13.35
CA ILE A 161 -19.06 -15.85 -14.69
C ILE A 161 -20.11 -14.78 -14.87
N LEU A 162 -20.03 -13.98 -15.93
CA LEU A 162 -20.95 -12.89 -16.19
C LEU A 162 -22.30 -13.38 -16.72
N SER A 163 -22.35 -14.52 -17.40
CA SER A 163 -23.59 -15.15 -17.88
C SER A 163 -24.46 -15.72 -16.75
N ASP A 164 -23.86 -16.10 -15.61
CA ASP A 164 -24.56 -16.66 -14.46
C ASP A 164 -25.38 -15.62 -13.67
N SER A 165 -25.36 -14.36 -14.05
CA SER A 165 -25.87 -13.29 -13.20
C SER A 165 -27.00 -12.47 -13.83
N GLY A 166 -28.12 -12.44 -13.09
CA GLY A 166 -28.88 -11.20 -13.04
C GLY A 166 -28.09 -10.15 -12.24
N LYS A 167 -27.45 -9.20 -12.97
CA LYS A 167 -26.89 -7.92 -12.48
C LYS A 167 -25.98 -7.89 -11.24
N GLN A 168 -24.67 -7.73 -11.51
CA GLN A 168 -23.65 -6.86 -10.84
C GLN A 168 -23.41 -6.95 -9.33
N ASP A 169 -23.96 -7.86 -8.55
CA ASP A 169 -23.69 -7.93 -7.10
C ASP A 169 -22.63 -9.00 -6.78
N PHE A 170 -21.39 -8.75 -7.20
CA PHE A 170 -20.25 -9.64 -6.95
C PHE A 170 -19.88 -9.71 -5.46
N ILE A 171 -20.26 -8.70 -4.68
CA ILE A 171 -19.96 -8.60 -3.25
C ILE A 171 -20.73 -9.65 -2.45
N LYS A 172 -22.00 -9.92 -2.84
CA LYS A 172 -22.92 -10.78 -2.07
C LYS A 172 -22.93 -12.24 -2.48
N ARG A 173 -22.09 -12.64 -3.44
CA ARG A 173 -22.07 -14.03 -3.91
C ARG A 173 -20.67 -14.61 -3.95
N LYS A 174 -20.58 -15.92 -3.74
CA LYS A 174 -19.33 -16.65 -3.86
C LYS A 174 -18.88 -16.76 -5.32
N PRO A 175 -17.56 -16.73 -5.58
CA PRO A 175 -17.03 -16.89 -6.93
C PRO A 175 -17.27 -18.30 -7.48
N ARG A 176 -17.29 -18.43 -8.81
CA ARG A 176 -17.42 -19.72 -9.50
C ARG A 176 -16.11 -20.51 -9.48
N TYR A 177 -14.98 -19.82 -9.64
CA TYR A 177 -13.64 -20.42 -9.59
C TYR A 177 -12.75 -19.60 -8.64
N ILE A 178 -11.85 -20.30 -7.95
CA ILE A 178 -10.94 -19.73 -6.98
C ILE A 178 -9.54 -20.28 -7.23
N SER A 179 -8.55 -19.40 -7.19
CA SER A 179 -7.13 -19.73 -7.08
C SER A 179 -6.50 -18.83 -6.02
N GLN A 180 -5.24 -19.07 -5.70
CA GLN A 180 -4.51 -18.25 -4.74
C GLN A 180 -3.19 -17.79 -5.33
N SER A 181 -2.77 -16.55 -4.98
CA SER A 181 -1.47 -16.01 -5.40
C SER A 181 -0.32 -16.72 -4.67
N GLY A 182 0.78 -16.94 -5.37
CA GLY A 182 2.04 -17.35 -4.79
C GLY A 182 2.73 -16.22 -4.01
N LYS A 183 3.87 -16.53 -3.37
CA LYS A 183 4.68 -15.56 -2.59
C LYS A 183 5.16 -14.37 -3.42
N ASP A 184 5.38 -14.58 -4.71
CA ASP A 184 5.79 -13.54 -5.68
C ASP A 184 4.59 -12.81 -6.31
N GLY A 185 3.36 -13.17 -5.93
CA GLY A 185 2.11 -12.63 -6.43
C GLY A 185 1.61 -13.28 -7.71
N GLN A 186 2.31 -14.21 -8.32
CA GLN A 186 1.83 -14.92 -9.52
C GLN A 186 0.62 -15.78 -9.19
N TYR A 187 -0.31 -15.90 -10.15
CA TYR A 187 -1.48 -16.75 -10.03
C TYR A 187 -1.88 -17.34 -11.38
N SER A 188 -2.58 -18.46 -11.34
CA SER A 188 -3.26 -19.05 -12.49
C SER A 188 -4.60 -19.66 -12.07
N LEU A 189 -5.59 -19.49 -12.92
CA LEU A 189 -6.86 -20.21 -12.92
C LEU A 189 -6.87 -21.08 -14.17
N ASN A 190 -6.98 -22.39 -14.01
CA ASN A 190 -6.98 -23.36 -15.09
C ASN A 190 -8.32 -24.08 -15.18
N PHE A 191 -8.53 -24.81 -16.29
CA PHE A 191 -9.71 -25.62 -16.53
C PHE A 191 -11.01 -24.82 -16.58
N LEU A 192 -10.94 -23.57 -17.05
CA LEU A 192 -12.09 -22.70 -17.16
C LEU A 192 -12.94 -23.07 -18.38
N LYS A 193 -14.25 -23.10 -18.20
CA LYS A 193 -15.24 -23.24 -19.28
C LYS A 193 -15.18 -22.02 -20.20
N ALA A 194 -15.55 -22.20 -21.47
CA ALA A 194 -15.74 -21.08 -22.39
C ALA A 194 -16.87 -20.17 -21.89
N ASP A 195 -16.53 -18.95 -21.46
CA ASP A 195 -17.45 -17.91 -20.96
C ASP A 195 -16.69 -16.59 -20.80
N THR A 196 -17.39 -15.54 -20.33
CA THR A 196 -16.80 -14.25 -19.95
C THR A 196 -16.71 -14.13 -18.44
N TYR A 197 -15.52 -13.81 -17.97
CA TYR A 197 -15.16 -13.79 -16.56
C TYR A 197 -14.80 -12.38 -16.09
N ARG A 198 -15.29 -12.00 -14.90
CA ARG A 198 -14.76 -10.90 -14.10
C ARG A 198 -14.01 -11.46 -12.92
N LEU A 199 -12.75 -11.02 -12.77
CA LEU A 199 -11.87 -11.48 -11.71
C LEU A 199 -11.58 -10.37 -10.72
N PHE A 200 -11.40 -10.74 -9.44
CA PHE A 200 -10.90 -9.87 -8.39
C PHE A 200 -9.79 -10.58 -7.61
N ALA A 201 -8.78 -9.84 -7.20
CA ALA A 201 -7.83 -10.33 -6.20
C ALA A 201 -8.30 -9.83 -4.84
N VAL A 202 -8.55 -10.72 -3.88
CA VAL A 202 -9.18 -10.41 -2.59
C VAL A 202 -8.34 -10.97 -1.45
N GLN A 203 -8.03 -10.15 -0.45
CA GLN A 203 -7.45 -10.59 0.81
C GLN A 203 -8.58 -11.08 1.73
N ASP A 204 -9.10 -12.27 1.48
CA ASP A 204 -10.22 -12.85 2.23
C ASP A 204 -9.78 -13.21 3.66
N LEU A 205 -9.89 -12.27 4.58
CA LEU A 205 -9.37 -12.38 5.95
C LEU A 205 -10.22 -13.28 6.85
N ASN A 206 -11.51 -13.39 6.59
CA ASN A 206 -12.46 -14.19 7.36
C ASN A 206 -12.80 -15.53 6.70
N ASN A 207 -12.27 -15.81 5.52
CA ASN A 207 -12.47 -17.02 4.71
C ASN A 207 -13.95 -17.30 4.39
N ASN A 208 -14.74 -16.24 4.18
CA ASN A 208 -16.16 -16.38 3.83
C ASN A 208 -16.39 -16.51 2.32
N LEU A 209 -15.36 -16.30 1.50
CA LEU A 209 -15.37 -16.29 0.02
C LEU A 209 -16.29 -15.19 -0.56
N LEU A 210 -16.46 -14.10 0.17
CA LEU A 210 -17.14 -12.89 -0.29
C LEU A 210 -16.12 -11.75 -0.46
N ILE A 211 -16.55 -10.63 -0.98
CA ILE A 211 -15.73 -9.41 -1.11
C ILE A 211 -16.19 -8.43 -0.03
N ASP A 212 -15.42 -8.33 1.05
CA ASP A 212 -15.70 -7.44 2.18
C ASP A 212 -14.87 -6.14 2.07
N ALA A 213 -15.37 -5.23 1.21
CA ALA A 213 -14.66 -4.03 0.78
C ALA A 213 -14.19 -3.11 1.93
N ASP A 214 -14.91 -3.11 3.06
CA ASP A 214 -14.67 -2.17 4.16
C ASP A 214 -13.36 -2.45 4.92
N TYR A 215 -12.87 -3.69 4.90
CA TYR A 215 -11.66 -4.05 5.64
C TYR A 215 -10.65 -4.91 4.86
N GLU A 216 -11.03 -5.47 3.72
CA GLU A 216 -10.17 -6.28 2.86
C GLU A 216 -9.47 -5.46 1.79
N LYS A 217 -8.24 -5.82 1.46
CA LYS A 217 -7.55 -5.28 0.30
C LYS A 217 -8.03 -5.98 -0.96
N ILE A 218 -8.29 -5.20 -2.02
CA ILE A 218 -8.88 -5.71 -3.25
C ILE A 218 -8.08 -5.20 -4.46
N GLY A 219 -7.89 -6.08 -5.44
CA GLY A 219 -7.44 -5.75 -6.78
C GLY A 219 -8.61 -5.84 -7.76
N ILE A 220 -8.97 -4.73 -8.37
CA ILE A 220 -10.01 -4.66 -9.40
C ILE A 220 -9.36 -4.90 -10.77
N PRO A 221 -10.00 -5.65 -11.69
CA PRO A 221 -9.42 -5.95 -13.00
C PRO A 221 -9.42 -4.72 -13.92
N LEU A 222 -8.54 -4.76 -14.90
CA LEU A 222 -8.54 -3.81 -16.01
C LEU A 222 -9.72 -4.03 -16.98
N LYS A 223 -10.17 -5.28 -17.14
CA LYS A 223 -11.23 -5.69 -18.07
C LYS A 223 -11.80 -7.05 -17.71
N ASP A 224 -12.94 -7.39 -18.30
CA ASP A 224 -13.46 -8.75 -18.33
C ASP A 224 -12.70 -9.59 -19.35
N ILE A 225 -12.56 -10.90 -19.09
CA ILE A 225 -11.83 -11.82 -19.93
C ILE A 225 -12.80 -12.84 -20.52
N THR A 226 -12.82 -12.96 -21.84
CA THR A 226 -13.60 -13.98 -22.55
C THR A 226 -12.71 -15.13 -22.97
N ILE A 227 -13.04 -16.33 -22.49
CA ILE A 227 -12.44 -17.60 -22.89
C ILE A 227 -13.37 -18.25 -23.92
N ASN A 228 -12.83 -18.63 -25.06
CA ASN A 228 -13.55 -19.30 -26.15
C ASN A 228 -12.58 -20.17 -26.98
N ASP A 229 -13.09 -20.88 -27.96
CA ASP A 229 -12.28 -21.81 -28.80
C ASP A 229 -11.14 -21.11 -29.56
N LYS A 230 -11.24 -19.79 -29.80
CA LYS A 230 -10.18 -19.01 -30.48
C LYS A 230 -9.14 -18.48 -29.48
N GLN A 231 -9.52 -18.30 -28.22
CA GLN A 231 -8.66 -17.80 -27.16
C GLN A 231 -8.92 -18.58 -25.86
N LEU A 232 -8.25 -19.72 -25.72
CA LEU A 232 -8.35 -20.56 -24.52
C LEU A 232 -7.51 -20.01 -23.35
N ASN A 233 -6.40 -19.36 -23.64
CA ASN A 233 -5.46 -18.91 -22.62
C ASN A 233 -5.31 -17.40 -22.65
N PHE A 234 -5.44 -16.78 -21.48
CA PHE A 234 -5.18 -15.38 -21.27
C PHE A 234 -4.09 -15.19 -20.21
N THR A 235 -3.08 -14.38 -20.51
CA THR A 235 -2.00 -14.05 -19.58
C THR A 235 -1.89 -12.55 -19.40
N GLY A 236 -1.35 -12.12 -18.25
CA GLY A 236 -1.11 -10.72 -17.97
C GLY A 236 -2.32 -9.94 -17.44
N LEU A 237 -3.35 -10.62 -16.92
CA LEU A 237 -4.36 -9.94 -16.14
C LEU A 237 -3.78 -9.63 -14.74
N ASN A 238 -3.16 -8.47 -14.63
CA ASN A 238 -2.50 -8.05 -13.41
C ASN A 238 -3.43 -7.24 -12.51
N PHE A 239 -3.24 -7.37 -11.20
CA PHE A 239 -3.94 -6.60 -10.18
C PHE A 239 -2.96 -5.73 -9.40
N ARG A 240 -3.34 -4.51 -9.10
CA ARG A 240 -2.69 -3.68 -8.10
C ARG A 240 -3.62 -3.55 -6.91
N ILE A 241 -3.14 -4.00 -5.76
CA ILE A 241 -3.95 -4.03 -4.54
C ILE A 241 -4.12 -2.62 -3.98
N SER A 242 -5.35 -2.30 -3.62
CA SER A 242 -5.71 -1.13 -2.84
C SER A 242 -6.69 -1.51 -1.74
N LYS A 243 -6.70 -0.74 -0.66
CA LYS A 243 -7.83 -0.77 0.28
C LYS A 243 -8.89 0.15 -0.31
N VAL A 244 -10.07 -0.40 -0.56
CA VAL A 244 -11.22 0.41 -1.00
C VAL A 244 -11.77 1.07 0.25
N ASP A 245 -11.78 2.38 0.26
CA ASP A 245 -12.41 3.15 1.30
C ASP A 245 -13.79 3.60 0.80
N THR A 246 -14.83 3.24 1.53
CA THR A 246 -16.23 3.53 1.18
C THR A 246 -16.93 4.34 2.27
N VAL A 247 -16.22 4.63 3.36
CA VAL A 247 -16.77 5.33 4.53
C VAL A 247 -16.56 6.82 4.36
N ALA A 248 -17.63 7.60 4.52
CA ALA A 248 -17.50 9.05 4.51
C ALA A 248 -17.03 9.54 5.89
N PRO A 249 -16.11 10.52 5.92
CA PRO A 249 -15.57 11.06 7.16
C PRO A 249 -16.64 11.76 8.02
N TYR A 250 -16.45 11.76 9.35
CA TYR A 250 -17.31 12.48 10.29
C TYR A 250 -16.52 12.97 11.51
N PHE A 251 -17.07 13.96 12.20
CA PHE A 251 -16.47 14.50 13.42
C PHE A 251 -16.70 13.56 14.61
N THR A 252 -15.63 13.21 15.32
CA THR A 252 -15.69 12.32 16.49
C THR A 252 -15.54 13.10 17.81
N GLY A 253 -14.96 14.30 17.78
CA GLY A 253 -14.79 15.12 18.96
C GLY A 253 -13.90 16.33 18.72
N ILE A 254 -13.83 17.22 19.74
CA ILE A 254 -12.95 18.39 19.72
C ILE A 254 -12.31 18.58 21.09
N ARG A 255 -11.04 18.98 21.10
CA ARG A 255 -10.26 19.26 22.30
C ARG A 255 -9.67 20.65 22.21
N PRO A 256 -10.08 21.59 23.05
CA PRO A 256 -9.36 22.85 23.25
C PRO A 256 -8.02 22.59 23.95
N VAL A 257 -6.93 22.96 23.30
CA VAL A 257 -5.56 22.80 23.82
C VAL A 257 -5.19 24.04 24.65
N ASN A 258 -5.50 25.22 24.12
CA ASN A 258 -5.38 26.49 24.79
C ASN A 258 -6.49 27.45 24.30
N ASN A 259 -6.41 28.75 24.65
CA ASN A 259 -7.42 29.75 24.28
C ASN A 259 -7.38 30.19 22.78
N GLU A 260 -6.48 29.65 21.97
CA GLU A 260 -6.27 29.99 20.54
C GLU A 260 -6.08 28.78 19.67
N TYR A 261 -6.06 27.56 20.23
CA TYR A 261 -5.76 26.31 19.54
C TYR A 261 -6.71 25.18 19.94
N LEU A 262 -7.26 24.54 18.93
CA LEU A 262 -8.20 23.42 19.01
C LEU A 262 -7.68 22.22 18.22
N GLN A 263 -7.97 21.02 18.69
CA GLN A 263 -7.79 19.76 17.97
C GLN A 263 -9.15 19.15 17.67
N LEU A 264 -9.54 19.18 16.40
CA LEU A 264 -10.72 18.48 15.90
C LEU A 264 -10.33 17.04 15.57
N ARG A 265 -11.02 16.07 16.18
CA ARG A 265 -10.86 14.65 15.85
C ARG A 265 -11.89 14.24 14.83
N VAL A 266 -11.43 13.49 13.84
CA VAL A 266 -12.22 12.96 12.73
C VAL A 266 -12.12 11.44 12.69
N SER A 267 -13.09 10.77 12.07
CA SER A 267 -13.09 9.31 11.93
C SER A 267 -11.94 8.81 11.06
N GLU A 268 -11.51 9.64 10.11
CA GLU A 268 -10.49 9.34 9.11
C GLU A 268 -9.89 10.63 8.53
N PRO A 269 -8.72 10.56 7.84
CA PRO A 269 -8.04 11.74 7.32
C PRO A 269 -8.88 12.55 6.33
N LEU A 270 -8.95 13.86 6.52
CA LEU A 270 -9.68 14.80 5.65
C LEU A 270 -8.76 15.47 4.63
N ILE A 271 -9.32 15.78 3.47
CA ILE A 271 -8.73 16.76 2.57
C ILE A 271 -9.10 18.16 3.06
N LEU A 272 -8.09 18.93 3.46
CA LEU A 272 -8.24 20.34 3.83
C LEU A 272 -8.07 21.23 2.59
N ASN A 273 -9.13 21.42 1.83
CA ASN A 273 -9.18 22.31 0.67
C ASN A 273 -10.24 23.43 0.88
N ASP A 274 -10.40 24.29 -0.11
CA ASP A 274 -11.37 25.41 -0.04
C ASP A 274 -12.82 24.97 0.15
N LYS A 275 -13.15 23.72 -0.20
CA LYS A 275 -14.50 23.16 -0.03
C LYS A 275 -14.75 22.70 1.41
N THR A 276 -13.70 22.29 2.13
CA THR A 276 -13.79 21.91 3.54
C THR A 276 -13.94 23.16 4.37
N ASN A 277 -15.18 23.59 4.57
CA ASN A 277 -15.49 24.87 5.20
C ASN A 277 -15.83 24.67 6.67
N LEU A 278 -14.85 24.93 7.54
CA LEU A 278 -15.02 24.89 9.00
C LEU A 278 -15.46 26.24 9.52
N HIS A 279 -16.50 26.27 10.35
CA HIS A 279 -17.01 27.47 10.99
C HIS A 279 -17.10 27.27 12.49
N ILE A 280 -16.80 28.32 13.25
CA ILE A 280 -16.97 28.32 14.71
C ILE A 280 -17.88 29.49 15.06
N ILE A 281 -18.92 29.21 15.83
CA ILE A 281 -19.85 30.23 16.37
C ILE A 281 -19.95 30.12 17.87
N ASP A 282 -20.13 31.24 18.53
CA ASP A 282 -20.61 31.26 19.90
C ASP A 282 -22.10 30.86 19.92
N SER A 283 -22.43 29.85 20.70
CA SER A 283 -23.77 29.28 20.77
C SER A 283 -24.80 30.20 21.46
N LEU A 284 -24.35 31.23 22.15
CA LEU A 284 -25.21 32.16 22.91
C LEU A 284 -25.64 33.35 22.05
N ASN A 285 -24.69 33.99 21.36
CA ASN A 285 -24.89 35.24 20.61
C ASN A 285 -24.83 35.03 19.09
N SER A 286 -24.46 33.85 18.64
CA SER A 286 -24.23 33.54 17.23
C SER A 286 -23.07 34.30 16.60
N ASP A 287 -22.19 34.90 17.38
CA ASP A 287 -20.99 35.56 16.89
C ASP A 287 -20.01 34.54 16.31
N THR A 288 -19.38 34.90 15.21
CA THR A 288 -18.42 34.03 14.54
C THR A 288 -17.02 34.20 15.13
N LEU A 289 -16.40 33.11 15.60
CA LEU A 289 -14.98 33.08 15.94
C LEU A 289 -14.15 32.81 14.70
N LYS A 290 -13.23 33.71 14.39
CA LYS A 290 -12.40 33.61 13.19
C LYS A 290 -11.35 32.51 13.32
N ILE A 291 -11.26 31.66 12.30
CA ILE A 291 -10.21 30.69 12.13
C ILE A 291 -9.07 31.38 11.37
N LEU A 292 -7.88 31.45 11.99
CA LEU A 292 -6.68 32.05 11.41
C LEU A 292 -5.88 31.05 10.57
N GLY A 293 -5.93 29.77 10.93
CA GLY A 293 -5.24 28.72 10.21
C GLY A 293 -5.73 27.33 10.60
N ARG A 294 -5.45 26.35 9.75
CA ARG A 294 -5.77 24.94 9.99
C ARG A 294 -4.74 24.05 9.30
N SER A 295 -4.48 22.89 9.87
CA SER A 295 -3.56 21.90 9.34
C SER A 295 -3.94 20.51 9.81
N VAL A 296 -3.53 19.48 9.06
CA VAL A 296 -3.49 18.12 9.59
C VAL A 296 -2.42 18.06 10.67
N ASN A 297 -2.72 17.39 11.78
CA ASN A 297 -1.79 17.28 12.91
C ASN A 297 -0.60 16.39 12.54
N TYR A 298 0.60 16.77 12.98
CA TYR A 298 1.84 16.05 12.69
C TYR A 298 1.87 14.62 13.23
N GLU A 299 1.27 14.37 14.39
CA GLU A 299 1.31 13.06 15.06
C GLU A 299 0.19 12.11 14.59
N SER A 300 -0.89 12.65 14.02
CA SER A 300 -2.07 11.86 13.65
C SER A 300 -2.89 12.51 12.54
N ASP A 301 -3.02 11.82 11.43
CA ASP A 301 -3.82 12.26 10.28
C ASP A 301 -5.33 12.38 10.59
N ASN A 302 -5.79 11.78 11.69
CA ASN A 302 -7.17 11.85 12.16
C ASN A 302 -7.44 13.04 13.10
N ILE A 303 -6.49 13.96 13.21
CA ILE A 303 -6.61 15.19 14.00
C ILE A 303 -6.35 16.38 13.09
N ILE A 304 -7.24 17.36 13.17
CA ILE A 304 -7.08 18.65 12.49
C ILE A 304 -6.78 19.70 13.55
N ASP A 305 -5.62 20.33 13.44
CA ASP A 305 -5.24 21.48 14.24
C ASP A 305 -5.94 22.73 13.68
N ILE A 306 -6.62 23.46 14.54
CA ILE A 306 -7.36 24.68 14.19
C ILE A 306 -6.89 25.81 15.10
N PHE A 307 -6.44 26.90 14.49
CA PHE A 307 -5.95 28.10 15.16
C PHE A 307 -6.94 29.22 14.98
N THR A 308 -7.32 29.89 16.07
CA THR A 308 -8.37 30.90 16.10
C THR A 308 -7.86 32.22 16.67
N GLU A 309 -8.65 33.27 16.54
CA GLU A 309 -8.54 34.41 17.44
C GLU A 309 -8.76 33.95 18.88
N THR A 310 -8.33 34.78 19.86
CA THR A 310 -8.46 34.43 21.28
C THR A 310 -9.92 34.17 21.65
N MET A 311 -10.19 32.99 22.20
CA MET A 311 -11.52 32.56 22.61
C MET A 311 -11.92 33.17 23.94
N ASP A 312 -13.17 33.62 24.04
CA ASP A 312 -13.77 34.00 25.33
C ASP A 312 -13.99 32.76 26.21
N THR A 313 -13.54 32.82 27.44
CA THR A 313 -13.63 31.70 28.39
C THR A 313 -15.03 31.50 28.97
N SER A 314 -15.91 32.48 28.85
CA SER A 314 -17.33 32.41 29.26
C SER A 314 -18.24 31.88 28.14
N ALA A 315 -17.77 31.88 26.89
CA ALA A 315 -18.54 31.48 25.73
C ALA A 315 -18.63 29.95 25.55
N ARG A 316 -19.69 29.53 24.90
CA ARG A 316 -19.89 28.14 24.44
C ARG A 316 -19.85 28.11 22.94
N TYR A 317 -18.88 27.42 22.40
CA TYR A 317 -18.65 27.37 20.97
C TYR A 317 -19.22 26.12 20.35
N GLN A 318 -19.64 26.24 19.08
CA GLN A 318 -19.97 25.14 18.20
C GLN A 318 -19.10 25.24 16.93
N LEU A 319 -18.29 24.22 16.67
CA LEU A 319 -17.63 24.04 15.39
C LEU A 319 -18.52 23.19 14.50
N PHE A 320 -18.69 23.59 13.24
CA PHE A 320 -19.46 22.82 12.25
C PHE A 320 -18.88 22.94 10.86
N SER A 321 -19.25 21.96 10.02
CA SER A 321 -19.06 21.97 8.55
C SER A 321 -20.24 21.34 7.87
N ASN A 322 -20.58 21.83 6.69
CA ASN A 322 -21.62 21.26 5.82
C ASN A 322 -21.04 20.38 4.71
N TYR A 323 -19.71 20.29 4.61
CA TYR A 323 -19.02 19.50 3.62
C TYR A 323 -17.63 19.10 4.13
N ILE A 324 -17.38 17.80 4.16
CA ILE A 324 -16.05 17.22 4.41
C ILE A 324 -15.82 16.05 3.45
N GLU A 325 -14.58 15.86 3.02
CA GLU A 325 -14.18 14.85 2.03
C GLU A 325 -12.85 14.22 2.46
N ASP A 326 -12.71 12.91 2.24
CA ASP A 326 -11.45 12.19 2.42
C ASP A 326 -10.63 12.11 1.12
N SER A 327 -9.46 11.47 1.19
CA SER A 327 -8.58 11.28 0.03
C SER A 327 -9.11 10.26 -0.99
N SER A 328 -10.10 9.45 -0.62
CA SER A 328 -10.74 8.45 -1.47
C SER A 328 -11.94 9.02 -2.24
N GLY A 329 -12.33 10.27 -1.91
CA GLY A 329 -13.45 10.99 -2.51
C GLY A 329 -14.80 10.67 -1.87
N ASN A 330 -14.82 10.01 -0.70
CA ASN A 330 -16.05 9.84 0.07
C ASN A 330 -16.41 11.16 0.74
N ARG A 331 -17.69 11.51 0.70
CA ARG A 331 -18.17 12.83 1.08
C ARG A 331 -19.25 12.76 2.12
N ASN A 332 -19.13 13.57 3.14
CA ASN A 332 -20.22 13.83 4.06
C ASN A 332 -20.76 15.24 3.80
N ILE A 333 -21.98 15.32 3.28
CA ILE A 333 -22.68 16.56 2.94
C ILE A 333 -23.74 16.94 3.99
N THR A 334 -23.84 16.16 5.06
CA THR A 334 -24.69 16.50 6.20
C THR A 334 -23.92 17.38 7.18
N ARG A 335 -24.63 18.29 7.85
CA ARG A 335 -24.00 19.19 8.82
C ARG A 335 -23.35 18.40 9.97
N GLN A 336 -22.03 18.34 9.97
CA GLN A 336 -21.23 17.83 11.07
C GLN A 336 -21.06 18.94 12.12
N LYS A 337 -21.18 18.64 13.41
CA LYS A 337 -21.03 19.62 14.48
C LYS A 337 -20.48 19.02 15.76
N VAL A 338 -19.69 19.79 16.47
CA VAL A 338 -19.17 19.47 17.82
C VAL A 338 -19.20 20.72 18.68
N ASN A 339 -19.56 20.58 19.97
CA ASN A 339 -19.62 21.67 20.91
C ASN A 339 -18.39 21.63 21.82
N PHE A 340 -17.91 22.78 22.26
CA PHE A 340 -16.79 22.90 23.18
C PHE A 340 -16.85 24.21 23.99
N ILE A 341 -16.03 24.29 25.01
CA ILE A 341 -15.76 25.50 25.80
C ILE A 341 -14.26 25.82 25.69
N SER A 342 -13.89 27.08 25.78
CA SER A 342 -12.48 27.51 25.73
C SER A 342 -11.65 26.90 26.85
N ASN A 343 -10.33 26.79 26.63
CA ASN A 343 -9.34 26.48 27.64
C ASN A 343 -8.66 27.77 28.10
N LEU A 344 -8.53 27.96 29.41
CA LEU A 344 -7.89 29.13 30.01
C LEU A 344 -6.37 29.25 29.78
N LYS A 345 -5.74 28.17 29.32
CA LYS A 345 -4.29 28.15 29.08
C LYS A 345 -3.92 29.09 27.94
N THR A 346 -2.88 29.87 28.14
CA THR A 346 -2.22 30.65 27.07
C THR A 346 -0.97 29.92 26.62
N ASP A 347 -0.64 30.02 25.32
CA ASP A 347 0.61 29.49 24.79
C ASP A 347 1.74 30.49 25.01
N THR A 348 2.74 30.08 25.80
CA THR A 348 3.94 30.90 26.13
C THR A 348 5.18 30.40 25.39
N THR A 349 5.06 29.35 24.51
CA THR A 349 6.19 28.82 23.79
C THR A 349 6.69 29.78 22.70
N GLY A 350 8.01 29.82 22.51
CA GLY A 350 8.62 30.62 21.46
C GLY A 350 8.60 29.88 20.10
N LEU A 351 8.61 30.62 18.99
CA LEU A 351 8.81 30.07 17.67
C LEU A 351 10.25 29.55 17.54
N LYS A 352 10.40 28.39 16.92
CA LYS A 352 11.69 27.81 16.55
C LYS A 352 11.61 27.31 15.12
N LEU A 353 12.71 27.41 14.40
CA LEU A 353 12.89 26.68 13.16
C LEU A 353 13.24 25.23 13.53
N ILE A 354 12.41 24.29 13.10
CA ILE A 354 12.55 22.85 13.40
C ILE A 354 13.42 22.21 12.35
N GLU A 355 13.12 22.49 11.07
CA GLU A 355 13.87 21.92 9.96
C GLU A 355 14.09 22.95 8.86
N PHE A 356 15.27 22.92 8.30
CA PHE A 356 15.67 23.66 7.12
C PHE A 356 16.39 22.69 6.16
N ILE A 357 15.79 22.42 5.01
CA ILE A 357 16.39 21.60 3.97
C ILE A 357 16.67 22.48 2.74
N PRO A 358 17.88 22.42 2.15
CA PRO A 358 19.06 21.67 2.59
C PRO A 358 19.64 22.19 3.90
N ALA A 359 20.15 21.30 4.75
CA ALA A 359 20.82 21.68 5.99
C ALA A 359 22.06 22.55 5.71
N ASP A 360 22.49 23.34 6.69
CA ASP A 360 23.73 24.10 6.56
C ASP A 360 24.92 23.20 6.25
N SER A 361 25.78 23.65 5.34
CA SER A 361 26.95 22.92 4.86
C SER A 361 26.66 21.56 4.20
N ALA A 362 25.40 21.32 3.81
CA ALA A 362 25.02 20.12 3.07
C ALA A 362 25.75 20.06 1.71
N LYS A 363 26.26 18.88 1.39
CA LYS A 363 26.96 18.61 0.12
C LYS A 363 26.19 17.55 -0.68
N SER A 364 26.36 17.59 -2.00
CA SER A 364 25.72 16.64 -2.90
C SER A 364 24.20 16.62 -2.79
N VAL A 365 23.59 17.78 -2.55
CA VAL A 365 22.13 17.95 -2.57
C VAL A 365 21.63 17.64 -3.97
N TYR A 366 20.46 17.04 -4.07
CA TYR A 366 19.88 16.71 -5.37
C TYR A 366 19.15 17.93 -5.97
N PRO A 367 19.32 18.27 -7.27
CA PRO A 367 18.76 19.50 -7.86
C PRO A 367 17.24 19.65 -7.78
N ALA A 368 16.51 18.54 -7.66
CA ALA A 368 15.07 18.58 -7.49
C ALA A 368 14.61 18.72 -6.02
N THR A 369 15.54 18.88 -5.07
CA THR A 369 15.23 19.13 -3.66
C THR A 369 14.83 20.59 -3.50
N PRO A 370 13.58 20.92 -3.10
CA PRO A 370 13.20 22.29 -2.82
C PRO A 370 13.90 22.80 -1.55
N VAL A 371 13.88 24.10 -1.33
CA VAL A 371 14.17 24.60 0.02
C VAL A 371 12.93 24.41 0.87
N TYR A 372 13.05 23.63 1.94
CA TYR A 372 11.96 23.31 2.86
C TYR A 372 12.21 23.96 4.21
N LEU A 373 11.17 24.57 4.76
CA LEU A 373 11.17 25.19 6.09
C LEU A 373 10.06 24.59 6.91
N GLU A 374 10.36 24.22 8.17
CA GLU A 374 9.39 23.80 9.17
C GLU A 374 9.58 24.56 10.48
N PHE A 375 8.49 25.05 11.04
CA PHE A 375 8.46 25.84 12.27
C PHE A 375 7.71 25.09 13.39
N SER A 376 8.09 25.35 14.62
CA SER A 376 7.45 24.75 15.81
C SER A 376 6.05 25.28 16.11
N ARG A 377 5.65 26.40 15.48
CA ARG A 377 4.37 27.08 15.65
C ARG A 377 3.86 27.54 14.30
N PRO A 378 2.54 27.72 14.16
CA PRO A 378 1.96 28.24 12.93
C PRO A 378 2.47 29.66 12.63
N VAL A 379 2.93 29.88 11.40
CA VAL A 379 3.52 31.15 10.96
C VAL A 379 2.65 31.87 9.93
N ASN A 380 2.80 33.19 9.88
CA ASN A 380 2.29 34.00 8.78
C ASN A 380 3.25 33.85 7.58
N TRP A 381 2.89 33.03 6.61
CA TRP A 381 3.73 32.71 5.46
C TRP A 381 4.13 33.94 4.66
N LYS A 382 3.31 34.98 4.58
CA LYS A 382 3.68 36.22 3.92
C LYS A 382 4.86 36.92 4.61
N SER A 383 4.98 36.80 5.93
CA SER A 383 6.16 37.31 6.64
C SER A 383 7.41 36.49 6.35
N VAL A 384 7.27 35.17 6.14
CA VAL A 384 8.39 34.30 5.71
C VAL A 384 8.83 34.64 4.29
N GLU A 385 7.90 34.73 3.35
CA GLU A 385 8.15 35.08 1.95
C GLU A 385 8.93 36.41 1.80
N ASN A 386 8.52 37.43 2.56
CA ASN A 386 9.13 38.77 2.52
C ASN A 386 10.53 38.82 3.16
N ASN A 387 10.91 37.84 3.96
CA ASN A 387 12.15 37.83 4.74
C ASN A 387 13.06 36.62 4.42
N PHE A 388 12.76 35.90 3.34
CA PHE A 388 13.58 34.83 2.78
C PHE A 388 14.27 35.29 1.51
N ASN A 389 15.57 34.99 1.36
CA ASN A 389 16.35 35.24 0.17
C ASN A 389 17.20 34.01 -0.15
N LEU A 390 17.27 33.65 -1.43
CA LEU A 390 18.13 32.61 -1.94
C LEU A 390 19.09 33.20 -2.96
N MET A 391 20.38 32.94 -2.81
CA MET A 391 21.43 33.43 -3.70
C MET A 391 22.20 32.27 -4.32
N ASN A 392 22.60 32.42 -5.57
CA ASN A 392 23.56 31.54 -6.23
C ASN A 392 25.02 31.87 -5.84
N GLY A 393 25.99 31.09 -6.33
CA GLY A 393 27.41 31.28 -6.06
C GLY A 393 27.96 32.62 -6.60
N GLU A 394 27.31 33.25 -7.56
CA GLU A 394 27.62 34.55 -8.15
C GLU A 394 26.99 35.73 -7.39
N ARG A 395 26.26 35.43 -6.33
CA ARG A 395 25.51 36.35 -5.45
C ARG A 395 24.26 36.97 -6.09
N ASP A 396 23.73 36.36 -7.15
CA ASP A 396 22.43 36.75 -7.70
C ASP A 396 21.32 36.19 -6.86
N THR A 397 20.30 37.02 -6.57
CA THR A 397 19.12 36.59 -5.86
C THR A 397 18.18 35.84 -6.79
N LEU A 398 17.79 34.62 -6.39
CA LEU A 398 16.84 33.78 -7.12
C LEU A 398 15.43 34.06 -6.64
N THR A 399 14.57 34.43 -7.57
CA THR A 399 13.12 34.48 -7.32
C THR A 399 12.50 33.11 -7.49
N GLY A 400 11.35 32.87 -6.86
CA GLY A 400 10.67 31.58 -6.96
C GLY A 400 9.27 31.62 -6.37
N ASN A 401 8.68 30.44 -6.24
CA ASN A 401 7.31 30.27 -5.72
C ASN A 401 7.32 29.41 -4.47
N TRP A 402 6.52 29.81 -3.50
CA TRP A 402 6.25 29.02 -2.31
C TRP A 402 5.07 28.08 -2.54
N LYS A 403 5.24 26.85 -2.14
CA LYS A 403 4.18 25.87 -2.00
C LYS A 403 3.95 25.62 -0.53
N ILE A 404 2.96 26.28 0.03
CA ILE A 404 2.58 26.11 1.44
C ILE A 404 1.94 24.75 1.60
N LEU A 405 2.52 23.90 2.45
CA LEU A 405 2.06 22.55 2.74
C LEU A 405 1.12 22.58 3.95
N SER A 406 1.47 23.39 4.96
CA SER A 406 0.66 23.59 6.15
C SER A 406 0.90 24.98 6.77
N VAL A 407 0.29 25.24 7.91
CA VAL A 407 0.58 26.46 8.69
C VAL A 407 1.97 26.44 9.34
N TYR A 408 2.64 25.29 9.33
CA TYR A 408 3.95 25.07 9.92
C TYR A 408 5.09 24.96 8.91
N ASP A 409 4.79 24.48 7.69
CA ASP A 409 5.81 24.10 6.73
C ASP A 409 5.47 24.48 5.29
N ALA A 410 6.52 24.76 4.51
CA ALA A 410 6.41 25.06 3.08
C ALA A 410 7.69 24.71 2.33
N GLU A 411 7.54 24.54 1.02
CA GLU A 411 8.60 24.33 0.04
C GLU A 411 8.76 25.56 -0.86
N PHE A 412 10.00 26.04 -1.00
CA PHE A 412 10.34 27.06 -1.98
C PHE A 412 10.95 26.41 -3.22
N TYR A 413 10.41 26.75 -4.37
CA TYR A 413 10.87 26.33 -5.69
C TYR A 413 11.42 27.55 -6.44
N PRO A 414 12.71 27.60 -6.76
CA PRO A 414 13.26 28.70 -7.53
C PRO A 414 12.69 28.71 -8.96
N GLY A 415 12.52 29.88 -9.54
CA GLY A 415 12.02 30.05 -10.90
C GLY A 415 12.92 29.48 -11.99
N VAL A 416 14.21 29.36 -11.67
CA VAL A 416 15.20 28.64 -12.47
C VAL A 416 15.62 27.41 -11.68
N PRO A 417 15.56 26.21 -12.27
CA PRO A 417 15.95 24.98 -11.57
C PRO A 417 17.37 25.06 -11.01
N PHE A 418 17.59 24.46 -9.86
CA PHE A 418 18.93 24.31 -9.31
C PHE A 418 19.85 23.54 -10.26
N GLU A 419 21.07 24.00 -10.38
CA GLU A 419 22.08 23.40 -11.24
C GLU A 419 22.98 22.43 -10.49
N THR A 420 23.41 21.38 -11.17
CA THR A 420 24.47 20.49 -10.68
C THR A 420 25.79 21.27 -10.62
N ASP A 421 26.74 20.79 -9.81
CA ASP A 421 28.08 21.40 -9.64
C ASP A 421 28.04 22.85 -9.09
N SER A 422 26.90 23.32 -8.60
CA SER A 422 26.70 24.70 -8.12
C SER A 422 26.46 24.76 -6.62
N SER A 423 26.61 25.95 -6.04
CA SER A 423 26.35 26.19 -4.61
C SER A 423 25.41 27.37 -4.42
N TYR A 424 24.69 27.37 -3.34
CA TYR A 424 23.68 28.37 -3.01
C TYR A 424 23.75 28.75 -1.53
N THR A 425 23.28 29.94 -1.22
CA THR A 425 23.10 30.39 0.16
C THR A 425 21.69 30.88 0.36
N ALA A 426 20.99 30.32 1.31
CA ALA A 426 19.66 30.78 1.73
C ALA A 426 19.77 31.60 3.00
N PHE A 427 19.06 32.71 3.04
CA PHE A 427 18.99 33.65 4.16
C PHE A 427 17.55 33.74 4.66
N LEU A 428 17.35 33.68 5.98
CA LEU A 428 16.07 33.87 6.62
C LEU A 428 16.23 34.87 7.77
N ASN A 429 15.61 36.03 7.65
CA ASN A 429 15.58 37.01 8.73
C ASN A 429 14.49 36.62 9.75
N PHE A 430 14.88 35.79 10.70
CA PHE A 430 13.97 35.17 11.64
C PHE A 430 13.28 36.17 12.57
N GLY A 431 13.96 37.20 12.99
CA GLY A 431 13.40 38.27 13.83
C GLY A 431 12.29 39.12 13.19
N LYS A 432 12.10 38.99 11.86
CA LYS A 432 10.99 39.65 11.14
C LYS A 432 9.85 38.71 10.76
N ILE A 433 9.94 37.45 11.17
CA ILE A 433 8.85 36.48 10.98
C ILE A 433 7.85 36.63 12.13
N SER A 434 6.57 36.60 11.79
CA SER A 434 5.48 36.58 12.78
C SER A 434 4.74 35.25 12.77
N ASP A 435 4.17 34.90 13.91
CA ASP A 435 3.15 33.84 13.99
C ASP A 435 1.81 34.31 13.38
N LEU A 436 0.79 33.47 13.42
CA LEU A 436 -0.56 33.80 12.90
C LEU A 436 -1.23 34.96 13.67
N TRP A 437 -0.83 35.23 14.91
CA TRP A 437 -1.36 36.30 15.72
C TRP A 437 -0.56 37.60 15.61
N GLY A 438 0.49 37.61 14.78
CA GLY A 438 1.32 38.79 14.51
C GLY A 438 2.46 39.01 15.51
N LYS A 439 2.72 38.06 16.42
CA LYS A 439 3.82 38.16 17.40
C LYS A 439 5.15 37.89 16.68
N LEU A 440 6.10 38.81 16.78
CA LEU A 440 7.48 38.67 16.31
C LEU A 440 8.33 37.88 17.29
N PHE A 441 9.42 37.30 16.82
CA PHE A 441 10.33 36.47 17.61
C PHE A 441 11.73 37.08 17.72
N GLU A 442 12.62 36.38 18.44
CA GLU A 442 13.98 36.86 18.70
C GLU A 442 14.73 37.23 17.43
N ASP A 443 15.45 38.34 17.46
CA ASP A 443 16.19 38.87 16.32
C ASP A 443 17.38 37.96 16.01
N SER A 444 17.30 37.22 14.89
CA SER A 444 18.37 36.38 14.38
C SER A 444 18.31 36.28 12.87
N LEU A 445 19.47 36.23 12.26
CA LEU A 445 19.65 35.96 10.85
C LEU A 445 20.16 34.52 10.70
N ILE A 446 19.36 33.68 10.06
CA ILE A 446 19.74 32.31 9.74
C ILE A 446 20.25 32.29 8.31
N HIS A 447 21.39 31.65 8.09
CA HIS A 447 21.92 31.41 6.75
C HIS A 447 22.40 29.99 6.62
N HIS A 448 22.04 29.33 5.51
CA HIS A 448 22.46 27.99 5.16
C HIS A 448 23.19 28.01 3.82
N TYR A 449 24.41 27.54 3.83
CA TYR A 449 25.19 27.29 2.62
C TYR A 449 25.07 25.81 2.25
N PHE A 450 24.80 25.50 0.98
CA PHE A 450 24.73 24.15 0.48
C PHE A 450 25.19 24.04 -0.96
N SER A 451 25.66 22.84 -1.35
CA SER A 451 26.12 22.55 -2.69
C SER A 451 25.42 21.33 -3.29
N PHE A 452 25.17 21.42 -4.59
CA PHE A 452 24.49 20.36 -5.32
C PHE A 452 25.45 19.28 -5.81
N ILE A 453 24.90 18.09 -6.04
CA ILE A 453 25.62 16.93 -6.55
C ILE A 453 26.25 17.25 -7.90
N SER A 454 27.46 16.71 -8.13
CA SER A 454 28.11 16.85 -9.43
C SER A 454 27.34 16.08 -10.51
N SER A 455 27.20 16.68 -11.69
CA SER A 455 26.66 16.03 -12.88
C SER A 455 27.35 14.70 -13.21
N ARG A 456 28.63 14.59 -12.82
CA ARG A 456 29.43 13.36 -12.98
C ARG A 456 29.00 12.19 -12.09
N GLU A 457 28.20 12.46 -11.07
CA GLU A 457 27.67 11.44 -10.15
C GLU A 457 26.30 10.89 -10.60
N LEU A 458 25.74 11.45 -11.66
CA LEU A 458 24.42 11.15 -12.17
C LEU A 458 24.48 10.32 -13.46
N GLY A 459 23.47 9.51 -13.67
CA GLY A 459 23.24 8.75 -14.90
C GLY A 459 21.86 9.09 -15.48
N GLU A 460 21.46 8.34 -16.46
CA GLU A 460 20.20 8.51 -17.17
C GLU A 460 19.52 7.16 -17.45
N VAL A 461 18.21 7.20 -17.64
CA VAL A 461 17.41 6.03 -18.04
C VAL A 461 16.55 6.42 -19.24
N SER A 462 16.64 5.66 -20.33
CA SER A 462 15.83 5.89 -21.51
C SER A 462 15.21 4.60 -22.05
N GLY A 463 14.07 4.76 -22.71
CA GLY A 463 13.36 3.63 -23.29
C GLY A 463 12.07 4.05 -23.98
N LYS A 464 11.19 3.08 -24.17
CA LYS A 464 9.90 3.29 -24.84
C LYS A 464 8.76 2.68 -24.04
N VAL A 465 7.72 3.46 -23.81
CA VAL A 465 6.40 2.95 -23.44
C VAL A 465 5.64 2.61 -24.69
N SER A 466 5.13 1.39 -24.79
CA SER A 466 4.32 0.93 -25.94
C SER A 466 2.94 0.44 -25.47
N ALA A 467 1.98 0.45 -26.37
CA ALA A 467 0.64 -0.12 -26.18
C ALA A 467 0.10 -0.57 -27.52
N ASP A 468 -0.79 -1.58 -27.53
CA ASP A 468 -1.38 -2.10 -28.77
C ASP A 468 -2.40 -1.15 -29.40
N SER A 469 -3.03 -0.26 -28.60
CA SER A 469 -3.89 0.83 -29.06
C SER A 469 -3.74 2.02 -28.17
N LEU A 470 -4.12 3.20 -28.67
CA LEU A 470 -4.11 4.44 -27.89
C LEU A 470 -5.42 4.61 -27.15
N LEU A 471 -5.31 4.96 -25.87
CA LEU A 471 -6.42 5.36 -25.01
C LEU A 471 -6.36 6.88 -24.75
N PRO A 472 -7.45 7.52 -24.34
CA PRO A 472 -7.44 8.93 -23.95
C PRO A 472 -6.70 9.11 -22.62
N GLY A 473 -6.00 10.25 -22.49
CA GLY A 473 -5.29 10.61 -21.26
C GLY A 473 -3.77 10.41 -21.31
N PRO A 474 -3.04 11.02 -20.39
CA PRO A 474 -1.60 10.93 -20.30
C PRO A 474 -1.14 9.60 -19.68
N VAL A 475 0.14 9.31 -19.87
CA VAL A 475 0.82 8.17 -19.27
C VAL A 475 1.83 8.68 -18.25
N TYR A 476 1.84 8.09 -17.07
CA TYR A 476 2.82 8.42 -16.03
C TYR A 476 3.79 7.27 -15.82
N LEU A 477 5.09 7.60 -15.88
CA LEU A 477 6.16 6.71 -15.51
C LEU A 477 6.66 7.05 -14.11
N THR A 478 6.97 6.04 -13.33
CA THR A 478 7.61 6.19 -12.01
C THR A 478 8.82 5.27 -11.93
N LEU A 479 10.00 5.87 -11.82
CA LEU A 479 11.25 5.18 -11.54
C LEU A 479 11.54 5.32 -10.05
N LYS A 480 11.47 4.20 -9.30
CA LYS A 480 11.61 4.18 -7.84
C LYS A 480 12.88 3.45 -7.42
N LYS A 481 13.69 4.07 -6.56
CA LYS A 481 14.89 3.45 -5.99
C LYS A 481 14.51 2.30 -5.06
N LEU A 482 15.15 1.14 -5.20
CA LEU A 482 14.84 -0.07 -4.45
C LEU A 482 15.56 -0.14 -3.09
N SER A 483 16.69 0.55 -2.95
CA SER A 483 17.43 0.65 -1.68
C SER A 483 17.02 1.91 -0.92
N LYS A 484 16.95 1.83 0.41
CA LYS A 484 16.87 3.01 1.27
C LYS A 484 18.20 3.78 1.16
N GLY A 485 18.16 5.06 0.91
CA GLY A 485 19.34 5.92 0.81
C GLY A 485 18.96 7.39 0.87
N GLN A 486 19.94 8.27 1.09
CA GLN A 486 19.73 9.72 1.01
C GLN A 486 19.43 10.15 -0.43
N GLY A 487 18.60 11.16 -0.59
CA GLY A 487 18.25 11.77 -1.86
C GLY A 487 16.91 11.31 -2.43
N LYS A 488 16.58 11.79 -3.63
CA LYS A 488 15.31 11.53 -4.31
C LYS A 488 15.13 10.03 -4.58
N ASN A 489 14.14 9.44 -3.96
CA ASN A 489 13.87 8.00 -4.06
C ASN A 489 12.97 7.62 -5.25
N TYR A 490 12.37 8.61 -5.94
CA TYR A 490 11.54 8.36 -7.12
C TYR A 490 11.61 9.51 -8.12
N PHE A 491 11.47 9.18 -9.39
CA PHE A 491 11.35 10.10 -10.52
C PHE A 491 10.01 9.84 -11.18
N ARG A 492 9.26 10.86 -11.44
CA ARG A 492 7.99 10.77 -12.13
C ARG A 492 8.03 11.60 -13.39
N GLN A 493 7.66 10.98 -14.52
CA GLN A 493 7.56 11.64 -15.81
C GLN A 493 6.16 11.44 -16.40
N LYS A 494 5.61 12.52 -16.94
CA LYS A 494 4.36 12.51 -17.69
C LYS A 494 4.68 12.47 -19.19
N LEU A 495 3.97 11.60 -19.92
CA LEU A 495 3.94 11.58 -21.38
C LEU A 495 2.49 11.80 -21.80
N ASP A 496 2.25 12.63 -22.83
CA ASP A 496 0.89 12.85 -23.34
C ASP A 496 0.28 11.60 -23.97
N LYS A 497 1.12 10.69 -24.45
CA LYS A 497 0.78 9.39 -25.02
C LYS A 497 1.97 8.42 -24.90
N PRO A 498 1.75 7.09 -25.03
CA PRO A 498 2.85 6.13 -25.12
C PRO A 498 3.87 6.57 -26.17
N GLY A 499 5.16 6.50 -25.83
CA GLY A 499 6.25 7.00 -26.65
C GLY A 499 7.62 6.79 -26.03
N VAL A 500 8.62 7.40 -26.61
CA VAL A 500 9.98 7.42 -26.08
C VAL A 500 10.04 8.31 -24.84
N TYR A 501 10.80 7.89 -23.85
CA TYR A 501 11.05 8.67 -22.63
C TYR A 501 12.52 8.71 -22.28
N ARG A 502 12.92 9.75 -21.55
CA ARG A 502 14.25 9.91 -20.99
C ARG A 502 14.13 10.55 -19.62
N ILE A 503 14.68 9.90 -18.61
CA ILE A 503 14.77 10.39 -17.23
C ILE A 503 16.23 10.72 -16.98
N GLU A 504 16.51 11.99 -16.86
CA GLU A 504 17.86 12.53 -16.65
C GLU A 504 18.16 12.70 -15.17
N GLN A 505 19.42 12.91 -14.86
CA GLN A 505 19.92 13.22 -13.51
C GLN A 505 19.52 12.14 -12.47
N VAL A 506 19.59 10.87 -12.83
CA VAL A 506 19.27 9.76 -11.95
C VAL A 506 20.51 9.34 -11.16
N PRO A 507 20.50 9.38 -9.81
CA PRO A 507 21.62 8.89 -9.00
C PRO A 507 21.92 7.42 -9.25
N GLU A 508 23.19 7.02 -9.05
CA GLU A 508 23.56 5.61 -9.14
C GLU A 508 22.73 4.74 -8.19
N GLY A 509 22.30 3.57 -8.66
CA GLY A 509 21.53 2.64 -7.83
C GLY A 509 20.73 1.63 -8.61
N GLN A 510 19.91 0.89 -7.88
CA GLN A 510 18.95 -0.07 -8.42
C GLN A 510 17.54 0.51 -8.34
N TYR A 511 16.82 0.42 -9.45
CA TYR A 511 15.50 1.01 -9.60
C TYR A 511 14.49 0.03 -10.18
N GLY A 512 13.25 0.18 -9.77
CA GLY A 512 12.09 -0.42 -10.41
C GLY A 512 11.32 0.62 -11.23
N LEU A 513 10.80 0.23 -12.39
CA LEU A 513 9.98 1.07 -13.25
C LEU A 513 8.55 0.59 -13.23
N SER A 514 7.63 1.50 -13.03
CA SER A 514 6.20 1.29 -13.21
C SER A 514 5.59 2.37 -14.09
N VAL A 515 4.54 2.01 -14.80
CA VAL A 515 3.82 2.93 -15.68
C VAL A 515 2.33 2.69 -15.56
N TYR A 516 1.53 3.76 -15.64
CA TYR A 516 0.07 3.66 -15.72
C TYR A 516 -0.50 4.68 -16.69
N TRP A 517 -1.71 4.41 -17.16
CA TRP A 517 -2.46 5.30 -18.05
C TRP A 517 -3.52 6.01 -17.24
N ASP A 518 -3.42 7.33 -17.10
CA ASP A 518 -4.34 8.18 -16.35
C ASP A 518 -5.55 8.53 -17.23
N LEU A 519 -6.59 7.71 -17.16
CA LEU A 519 -7.77 7.83 -18.01
C LEU A 519 -8.77 8.89 -17.51
N ASP A 520 -8.82 9.10 -16.21
CA ASP A 520 -9.70 10.07 -15.54
C ASP A 520 -9.03 11.44 -15.33
N LYS A 521 -7.74 11.56 -15.66
CA LYS A 521 -6.91 12.78 -15.60
C LYS A 521 -6.79 13.39 -14.21
N ASN A 522 -6.80 12.52 -13.20
CA ASN A 522 -6.62 12.93 -11.80
C ASN A 522 -5.15 12.99 -11.36
N ASN A 523 -4.21 12.67 -12.25
CA ASN A 523 -2.76 12.58 -12.04
C ASN A 523 -2.34 11.49 -11.03
N GLN A 524 -3.21 10.53 -10.73
CA GLN A 524 -2.96 9.40 -9.86
C GLN A 524 -3.44 8.11 -10.54
N TYR A 525 -2.96 6.97 -10.09
CA TYR A 525 -3.46 5.68 -10.53
C TYR A 525 -4.81 5.39 -9.88
N SER A 526 -5.85 5.21 -10.67
CA SER A 526 -7.19 4.84 -10.22
C SER A 526 -7.33 3.32 -10.20
N ALA A 527 -7.49 2.78 -8.98
CA ALA A 527 -7.60 1.33 -8.76
C ALA A 527 -8.94 0.73 -9.18
N GLY A 528 -9.85 1.53 -9.72
CA GLY A 528 -11.24 1.16 -10.00
C GLY A 528 -12.14 1.26 -8.77
N ARG A 529 -13.42 0.92 -8.93
CA ARG A 529 -14.42 0.95 -7.86
C ARG A 529 -15.30 -0.29 -7.90
N LEU A 530 -15.72 -0.76 -6.74
CA LEU A 530 -16.72 -1.81 -6.64
C LEU A 530 -18.15 -1.26 -6.78
N PHE A 531 -18.39 -0.02 -6.31
CA PHE A 531 -19.69 0.61 -6.32
C PHE A 531 -19.61 2.13 -6.60
N PRO A 532 -20.29 2.68 -7.61
CA PRO A 532 -20.69 1.95 -8.82
C PRO A 532 -19.47 1.34 -9.49
N PHE A 533 -19.58 0.15 -10.07
CA PHE A 533 -18.44 -0.58 -10.62
C PHE A 533 -17.73 0.21 -11.71
N SER A 534 -16.41 0.30 -11.58
CA SER A 534 -15.50 0.77 -12.64
C SER A 534 -14.23 -0.07 -12.66
N PHE A 535 -13.70 -0.31 -13.84
CA PHE A 535 -12.41 -1.00 -14.01
C PHE A 535 -11.25 -0.16 -13.48
N ALA A 536 -10.17 -0.84 -13.08
CA ALA A 536 -8.91 -0.19 -12.77
C ALA A 536 -8.25 0.37 -14.04
N GLU A 537 -7.42 1.38 -13.87
CA GLU A 537 -6.60 1.91 -14.95
C GLU A 537 -5.53 0.90 -15.42
N PRO A 538 -5.14 0.98 -16.71
CA PRO A 538 -4.05 0.18 -17.22
C PRO A 538 -2.73 0.51 -16.53
N PHE A 539 -2.04 -0.49 -16.03
CA PHE A 539 -0.70 -0.32 -15.47
C PHE A 539 0.23 -1.47 -15.88
N SER A 540 1.52 -1.21 -15.78
CA SER A 540 2.56 -2.22 -15.94
C SER A 540 3.72 -1.94 -14.98
N VAL A 541 4.37 -3.00 -14.55
CA VAL A 541 5.59 -2.93 -13.73
C VAL A 541 6.66 -3.74 -14.43
N LEU A 542 7.82 -3.15 -14.65
CA LEU A 542 8.95 -3.84 -15.25
C LEU A 542 9.43 -4.94 -14.28
N ALA A 543 9.57 -6.16 -14.79
CA ALA A 543 9.99 -7.29 -13.97
C ALA A 543 11.47 -7.16 -13.55
N ASP A 544 12.30 -6.63 -14.44
CA ASP A 544 13.73 -6.50 -14.23
C ASP A 544 14.09 -5.26 -13.43
N THR A 545 15.13 -5.39 -12.61
CA THR A 545 15.73 -4.27 -11.88
C THR A 545 16.64 -3.48 -12.81
N ILE A 546 16.44 -2.16 -12.85
CA ILE A 546 17.25 -1.24 -13.63
C ILE A 546 18.48 -0.83 -12.81
N LYS A 547 19.68 -1.11 -13.31
CA LYS A 547 20.93 -0.67 -12.70
C LYS A 547 21.42 0.61 -13.37
N VAL A 548 21.31 1.74 -12.68
CA VAL A 548 21.82 3.03 -13.13
C VAL A 548 23.26 3.18 -12.66
N ARG A 549 24.14 3.59 -13.56
CA ARG A 549 25.56 3.90 -13.32
C ARG A 549 25.84 5.39 -13.55
N LYS A 550 26.78 5.94 -12.80
CA LYS A 550 27.25 7.32 -12.97
C LYS A 550 27.76 7.57 -14.40
N ARG A 551 27.42 8.70 -14.99
CA ARG A 551 27.83 9.15 -16.33
C ARG A 551 27.38 8.26 -17.49
N TRP A 552 26.50 7.31 -17.26
CA TRP A 552 26.03 6.40 -18.29
C TRP A 552 24.53 6.51 -18.48
N GLU A 553 24.12 6.42 -19.72
CA GLU A 553 22.72 6.22 -20.08
C GLU A 553 22.40 4.73 -20.06
N THR A 554 21.41 4.34 -19.29
CA THR A 554 20.82 2.99 -19.30
C THR A 554 19.70 2.99 -20.34
N GLN A 555 20.02 2.53 -21.56
CA GLN A 555 19.12 2.53 -22.71
C GLN A 555 18.27 1.26 -22.81
N GLY A 556 17.21 1.32 -23.62
CA GLY A 556 16.40 0.16 -23.97
C GLY A 556 15.48 -0.34 -22.86
N VAL A 557 15.21 0.47 -21.86
CA VAL A 557 14.28 0.14 -20.77
C VAL A 557 12.85 0.28 -21.27
N ASN A 558 12.39 -0.73 -22.00
CA ASN A 558 11.08 -0.73 -22.66
C ASN A 558 10.02 -1.36 -21.76
N ILE A 559 8.82 -0.80 -21.77
CA ILE A 559 7.68 -1.30 -21.00
C ILE A 559 6.40 -1.20 -21.84
N LYS A 560 5.56 -2.25 -21.77
CA LYS A 560 4.29 -2.29 -22.50
C LYS A 560 3.12 -2.14 -21.55
N LEU A 561 2.22 -1.21 -21.88
CA LEU A 561 0.94 -1.04 -21.19
C LEU A 561 -0.12 -1.96 -21.77
N PRO A 562 -0.87 -2.68 -20.94
CA PRO A 562 -2.04 -3.42 -21.38
C PRO A 562 -3.16 -2.46 -21.79
N VAL A 563 -4.05 -2.88 -22.69
CA VAL A 563 -5.23 -2.10 -23.08
C VAL A 563 -6.49 -2.93 -22.87
N PRO A 564 -7.62 -2.30 -22.50
CA PRO A 564 -8.88 -3.00 -22.21
C PRO A 564 -9.40 -3.84 -23.39
N GLY A 565 -9.20 -3.42 -24.63
CA GLY A 565 -9.68 -4.08 -25.85
C GLY A 565 -8.64 -4.85 -26.64
N GLY A 566 -7.38 -4.99 -26.15
CA GLY A 566 -6.31 -5.71 -26.84
C GLY A 566 -6.63 -7.21 -26.97
N LYS A 567 -6.44 -7.77 -28.19
CA LYS A 567 -6.54 -9.21 -28.50
C LYS A 567 -5.45 -10.01 -27.79
#